data_a5655b9906bc2d52d3f77f85e5daddb1
#
_entry.id   a5655b9906bc2d52d3f77f85e5daddb1
#
_cell.length_a   1.000
_cell.length_b   1.000
_cell.length_c   1.000
_cell.angle_alpha   90.00
_cell.angle_beta   90.00
_cell.angle_gamma   90.00
#
_symmetry.space_group_name_H-M   'P 1'
#
loop_
_entity.id
_entity.type
_entity.pdbx_description
1 polymer ?
#
loop_
_entity_poly.entity_id
_entity_poly.type
_entity_poly.pdbx_seq_one_letter_code
_entity_poly.pdbx_strand_id
1 'polypeptide(L)'
;VNTTSRKGFEVIGTTLTKRFLEKKGITTESIMIPIDLHKELFVDLDSENQERADNLVVKIDVKRKEILFNVVEIKCRNAYYQADELHMKIVNQIENTILALRSHFEIAVDGHDRLDRELKVLELKSLLEFYINRSLRYGQLNPDKAHEYKVFLSKLSDGYSVRFKRLGVIFDFMQT
;
A
#
# COMPACT_ATOMS: atom_id res chain seq x y z
N VAL A 1 19.20 -20.27 -10.82
CA VAL A 1 18.48 -19.16 -11.46
C VAL A 1 19.22 -17.87 -11.13
N ASN A 2 19.68 -17.16 -12.16
CA ASN A 2 20.56 -15.99 -12.03
C ASN A 2 19.82 -14.85 -11.29
N THR A 3 20.35 -14.36 -10.18
CA THR A 3 19.80 -13.25 -9.36
C THR A 3 19.56 -11.97 -10.17
N THR A 4 20.31 -11.76 -11.24
CA THR A 4 20.14 -10.63 -12.18
C THR A 4 18.83 -10.72 -12.97
N SER A 5 18.43 -11.92 -13.37
CA SER A 5 17.17 -12.18 -14.09
C SER A 5 15.95 -11.87 -13.21
N ARG A 6 15.98 -12.27 -11.93
CA ARG A 6 14.89 -12.05 -10.99
C ARG A 6 14.63 -10.56 -10.74
N LYS A 7 15.68 -9.77 -10.49
CA LYS A 7 15.57 -8.31 -10.32
C LYS A 7 15.02 -7.62 -11.58
N GLY A 8 15.39 -8.10 -12.77
CA GLY A 8 14.85 -7.58 -14.03
C GLY A 8 13.33 -7.74 -14.12
N PHE A 9 12.81 -8.93 -13.77
CA PHE A 9 11.36 -9.19 -13.77
C PHE A 9 10.60 -8.36 -12.72
N GLU A 10 11.20 -8.12 -11.56
CA GLU A 10 10.61 -7.27 -10.51
C GLU A 10 10.44 -5.81 -11.00
N VAL A 11 11.46 -5.25 -11.65
CA VAL A 11 11.39 -3.89 -12.23
C VAL A 11 10.36 -3.80 -13.35
N ILE A 12 10.34 -4.79 -14.26
CA ILE A 12 9.36 -4.85 -15.34
C ILE A 12 7.95 -4.95 -14.76
N GLY A 13 7.73 -5.85 -13.80
CA GLY A 13 6.44 -6.05 -13.13
C GLY A 13 5.94 -4.78 -12.46
N THR A 14 6.79 -4.09 -11.72
CA THR A 14 6.44 -2.82 -11.07
C THR A 14 6.06 -1.75 -12.10
N THR A 15 6.81 -1.65 -13.20
CA THR A 15 6.53 -0.66 -14.27
C THR A 15 5.23 -0.95 -14.98
N LEU A 16 4.98 -2.22 -15.34
CA LEU A 16 3.74 -2.64 -15.98
C LEU A 16 2.54 -2.46 -15.05
N THR A 17 2.71 -2.77 -13.77
CA THR A 17 1.66 -2.56 -12.75
C THR A 17 1.32 -1.09 -12.64
N LYS A 18 2.29 -0.20 -12.57
CA LYS A 18 2.03 1.24 -12.51
C LYS A 18 1.18 1.68 -13.71
N ARG A 19 1.55 1.33 -14.93
CA ARG A 19 0.79 1.64 -16.14
C ARG A 19 -0.62 1.04 -16.15
N PHE A 20 -0.75 -0.20 -15.68
CA PHE A 20 -2.05 -0.86 -15.54
C PHE A 20 -2.96 -0.11 -14.57
N LEU A 21 -2.46 0.25 -13.39
CA LEU A 21 -3.19 0.99 -12.38
C LEU A 21 -3.58 2.40 -12.86
N GLU A 22 -2.69 3.08 -13.59
CA GLU A 22 -2.97 4.37 -14.23
C GLU A 22 -4.11 4.24 -15.26
N LYS A 23 -4.03 3.25 -16.15
CA LYS A 23 -5.07 2.97 -17.15
C LYS A 23 -6.44 2.65 -16.52
N LYS A 24 -6.43 2.01 -15.36
CA LYS A 24 -7.66 1.71 -14.59
C LYS A 24 -8.13 2.86 -13.70
N GLY A 25 -7.45 4.01 -13.70
CA GLY A 25 -7.77 5.17 -12.87
C GLY A 25 -7.59 4.93 -11.36
N ILE A 26 -6.89 3.86 -10.98
CA ILE A 26 -6.66 3.51 -9.57
C ILE A 26 -5.67 4.49 -8.93
N THR A 27 -4.69 4.95 -9.70
CA THR A 27 -3.67 5.91 -9.25
C THR A 27 -4.09 7.37 -9.38
N THR A 28 -5.27 7.66 -9.97
CA THR A 28 -5.78 9.02 -10.07
C THR A 28 -6.00 9.62 -8.69
N GLU A 29 -5.37 10.77 -8.43
CA GLU A 29 -5.41 11.45 -7.13
C GLU A 29 -5.00 10.55 -5.95
N SER A 30 -4.03 9.66 -6.16
CA SER A 30 -3.52 8.75 -5.13
C SER A 30 -2.02 8.92 -4.95
N ILE A 31 -1.54 8.39 -3.83
CA ILE A 31 -0.11 8.29 -3.51
C ILE A 31 0.29 6.83 -3.48
N MET A 32 1.47 6.53 -3.99
CA MET A 32 2.00 5.17 -4.04
C MET A 32 3.13 5.01 -3.02
N ILE A 33 3.00 4.00 -2.16
CA ILE A 33 3.94 3.71 -1.08
C ILE A 33 4.49 2.29 -1.29
N PRO A 34 5.79 2.12 -1.59
CA PRO A 34 6.43 0.81 -1.59
C PRO A 34 6.52 0.25 -0.17
N ILE A 35 5.96 -0.92 0.08
CA ILE A 35 5.89 -1.50 1.43
C ILE A 35 7.26 -1.95 1.93
N ASP A 36 8.12 -2.42 1.04
CA ASP A 36 9.46 -2.89 1.41
C ASP A 36 10.37 -1.84 2.07
N LEU A 37 10.03 -0.56 1.87
CA LEU A 37 10.74 0.55 2.52
C LEU A 37 10.26 0.82 3.95
N HIS A 38 9.20 0.16 4.39
CA HIS A 38 8.51 0.39 5.66
C HIS A 38 8.40 -0.88 6.50
N LYS A 39 9.55 -1.48 6.77
CA LYS A 39 9.64 -2.72 7.58
C LYS A 39 9.15 -2.52 9.01
N GLU A 40 9.26 -1.31 9.51
CA GLU A 40 8.82 -0.90 10.84
C GLU A 40 7.31 -1.11 11.06
N LEU A 41 6.50 -1.11 10.00
CA LEU A 41 5.06 -1.37 10.10
C LEU A 41 4.73 -2.85 10.42
N PHE A 42 5.72 -3.72 10.41
CA PHE A 42 5.55 -5.18 10.55
C PHE A 42 6.25 -5.76 11.77
N VAL A 43 6.88 -4.93 12.60
CA VAL A 43 7.68 -5.39 13.76
C VAL A 43 6.82 -6.07 14.83
N ASP A 44 5.58 -5.61 15.01
CA ASP A 44 4.67 -6.13 16.04
C ASP A 44 3.97 -7.45 15.66
N LEU A 45 4.18 -7.92 14.45
CA LEU A 45 3.65 -9.20 14.00
C LEU A 45 4.71 -10.28 14.23
N ASP A 46 4.42 -11.21 15.11
CA ASP A 46 5.29 -12.26 15.69
C ASP A 46 6.08 -13.17 14.71
N SER A 47 6.38 -12.74 13.51
CA SER A 47 7.21 -13.51 12.59
C SER A 47 8.14 -12.65 11.75
N GLU A 48 9.43 -12.82 11.95
CA GLU A 48 10.51 -12.23 11.12
C GLU A 48 10.42 -12.56 9.61
N ASN A 49 9.52 -13.46 9.22
CA ASN A 49 9.36 -13.98 7.86
C ASN A 49 7.98 -13.74 7.26
N GLN A 50 7.20 -12.78 7.77
CA GLN A 50 5.90 -12.53 7.14
C GLN A 50 6.08 -11.92 5.74
N GLU A 51 5.65 -12.69 4.75
CA GLU A 51 5.50 -12.19 3.39
C GLU A 51 4.46 -11.06 3.38
N ARG A 52 4.81 -9.94 2.74
CA ARG A 52 3.99 -8.73 2.63
C ARG A 52 3.77 -8.37 1.18
N ALA A 53 2.75 -7.58 0.92
CA ALA A 53 2.46 -7.06 -0.40
C ALA A 53 3.51 -6.04 -0.86
N ASP A 54 3.60 -5.81 -2.17
CA ASP A 54 4.63 -4.95 -2.75
C ASP A 54 4.35 -3.45 -2.53
N ASN A 55 3.10 -3.02 -2.69
CA ASN A 55 2.76 -1.59 -2.72
C ASN A 55 1.42 -1.29 -2.07
N LEU A 56 1.31 -0.05 -1.55
CA LEU A 56 0.04 0.58 -1.23
C LEU A 56 -0.26 1.69 -2.25
N VAL A 57 -1.50 1.75 -2.71
CA VAL A 57 -2.03 2.91 -3.42
C VAL A 57 -3.08 3.55 -2.51
N VAL A 58 -2.74 4.71 -1.97
CA VAL A 58 -3.52 5.38 -0.94
C VAL A 58 -4.33 6.52 -1.56
N LYS A 59 -5.63 6.54 -1.29
CA LYS A 59 -6.54 7.65 -1.60
C LYS A 59 -7.10 8.22 -0.30
N ILE A 60 -7.28 9.53 -0.27
CA ILE A 60 -7.89 10.23 0.86
C ILE A 60 -9.23 10.83 0.39
N ASP A 61 -10.32 10.39 1.00
CA ASP A 61 -11.61 11.04 0.87
C ASP A 61 -11.78 12.03 2.03
N VAL A 62 -11.48 13.29 1.75
CA VAL A 62 -11.50 14.37 2.75
C VAL A 62 -12.91 14.60 3.28
N LYS A 63 -13.95 14.46 2.44
CA LYS A 63 -15.35 14.67 2.84
C LYS A 63 -15.83 13.61 3.81
N ARG A 64 -15.42 12.35 3.60
CA ARG A 64 -15.79 11.22 4.46
C ARG A 64 -14.82 11.01 5.61
N LYS A 65 -13.73 11.78 5.66
CA LYS A 65 -12.60 11.54 6.57
C LYS A 65 -12.10 10.09 6.50
N GLU A 66 -11.99 9.56 5.29
CA GLU A 66 -11.61 8.16 5.04
C GLU A 66 -10.26 8.09 4.33
N ILE A 67 -9.38 7.21 4.80
CA ILE A 67 -8.13 6.83 4.13
C ILE A 67 -8.31 5.43 3.57
N LEU A 68 -8.30 5.32 2.25
CA LEU A 68 -8.42 4.06 1.53
C LEU A 68 -7.04 3.54 1.14
N PHE A 69 -6.64 2.41 1.68
CA PHE A 69 -5.46 1.65 1.30
C PHE A 69 -5.83 0.57 0.28
N ASN A 70 -5.42 0.73 -0.98
CA ASN A 70 -5.44 -0.38 -1.93
C ASN A 70 -4.12 -1.12 -1.77
N VAL A 71 -4.16 -2.32 -1.20
CA VAL A 71 -3.01 -3.19 -0.99
C VAL A 71 -2.77 -3.97 -2.27
N VAL A 72 -1.61 -3.79 -2.88
CA VAL A 72 -1.28 -4.31 -4.21
C VAL A 72 -0.15 -5.31 -4.12
N GLU A 73 -0.42 -6.54 -4.52
CA GLU A 73 0.58 -7.59 -4.70
C GLU A 73 0.80 -7.86 -6.19
N ILE A 74 2.06 -7.99 -6.60
CA ILE A 74 2.47 -8.14 -7.99
C ILE A 74 3.23 -9.45 -8.16
N LYS A 75 2.77 -10.29 -9.07
CA LYS A 75 3.49 -11.51 -9.45
C LYS A 75 3.82 -11.49 -10.92
N CYS A 76 5.10 -11.69 -11.22
CA CYS A 76 5.59 -11.92 -12.56
C CYS A 76 5.98 -13.39 -12.68
N ARG A 77 5.36 -14.13 -13.59
CA ARG A 77 5.68 -15.54 -13.76
C ARG A 77 6.24 -15.83 -15.17
N ASN A 78 7.25 -16.67 -15.15
CA ASN A 78 7.91 -17.22 -16.34
C ASN A 78 8.03 -18.75 -16.29
N ALA A 79 7.37 -19.39 -15.31
CA ALA A 79 7.36 -20.82 -15.09
C ALA A 79 5.98 -21.29 -14.63
N TYR A 80 5.70 -22.58 -14.77
CA TYR A 80 4.49 -23.19 -14.27
C TYR A 80 4.46 -23.15 -12.74
N TYR A 81 3.41 -22.56 -12.21
CA TYR A 81 3.00 -22.67 -10.81
C TYR A 81 1.61 -23.27 -10.75
N GLN A 82 1.33 -24.03 -9.71
CA GLN A 82 -0.06 -24.41 -9.45
C GLN A 82 -0.87 -23.14 -9.15
N ALA A 83 -1.98 -22.95 -9.85
CA ALA A 83 -2.76 -21.72 -9.78
C ALA A 83 -3.23 -21.43 -8.34
N ASP A 84 -3.60 -22.47 -7.59
CA ASP A 84 -4.07 -22.38 -6.21
C ASP A 84 -2.96 -21.93 -5.24
N GLU A 85 -1.74 -22.45 -5.39
CA GLU A 85 -0.60 -22.03 -4.55
C GLU A 85 -0.25 -20.56 -4.78
N LEU A 86 -0.25 -20.12 -6.04
CA LEU A 86 0.02 -18.73 -6.38
C LEU A 86 -1.05 -17.80 -5.82
N HIS A 87 -2.32 -18.19 -5.95
CA HIS A 87 -3.45 -17.43 -5.41
C HIS A 87 -3.36 -17.32 -3.89
N MET A 88 -3.15 -18.44 -3.19
CA MET A 88 -3.01 -18.44 -1.72
C MET A 88 -1.84 -17.57 -1.26
N LYS A 89 -0.72 -17.60 -1.96
CA LYS A 89 0.44 -16.75 -1.65
C LYS A 89 0.10 -15.26 -1.77
N ILE A 90 -0.57 -14.86 -2.85
CA ILE A 90 -1.02 -13.47 -3.05
C ILE A 90 -1.99 -13.05 -1.92
N VAL A 91 -2.96 -13.89 -1.61
CA VAL A 91 -3.94 -13.62 -0.55
C VAL A 91 -3.23 -13.44 0.79
N ASN A 92 -2.33 -14.35 1.17
CA ASN A 92 -1.62 -14.29 2.43
C ASN A 92 -0.78 -13.01 2.56
N GLN A 93 -0.05 -12.62 1.51
CA GLN A 93 0.74 -11.39 1.50
C GLN A 93 -0.13 -10.14 1.70
N ILE A 94 -1.26 -10.09 1.02
CA ILE A 94 -2.21 -8.98 1.14
C ILE A 94 -2.83 -8.95 2.55
N GLU A 95 -3.30 -10.08 3.08
CA GLU A 95 -3.94 -10.13 4.40
C GLU A 95 -2.95 -9.80 5.52
N ASN A 96 -1.72 -10.32 5.47
CA ASN A 96 -0.67 -9.96 6.42
C ASN A 96 -0.40 -8.45 6.42
N THR A 97 -0.36 -7.86 5.22
CA THR A 97 -0.19 -6.41 5.09
C THR A 97 -1.37 -5.64 5.67
N ILE A 98 -2.60 -6.09 5.42
CA ILE A 98 -3.80 -5.45 5.99
C ILE A 98 -3.81 -5.55 7.51
N LEU A 99 -3.45 -6.70 8.07
CA LEU A 99 -3.37 -6.89 9.53
C LEU A 99 -2.35 -5.94 10.15
N ALA A 100 -1.17 -5.80 9.55
CA ALA A 100 -0.15 -4.85 10.00
C ALA A 100 -0.66 -3.41 9.98
N LEU A 101 -1.25 -2.98 8.86
CA LEU A 101 -1.78 -1.62 8.72
C LEU A 101 -2.94 -1.34 9.69
N ARG A 102 -3.78 -2.31 9.96
CA ARG A 102 -4.84 -2.20 10.98
C ARG A 102 -4.25 -2.02 12.36
N SER A 103 -3.35 -2.91 12.75
CA SER A 103 -2.65 -2.84 14.03
C SER A 103 -1.96 -1.48 14.23
N HIS A 104 -1.40 -0.90 13.16
CA HIS A 104 -0.71 0.38 13.24
C HIS A 104 -1.63 1.60 13.20
N PHE A 105 -2.67 1.61 12.36
CA PHE A 105 -3.36 2.83 11.97
C PHE A 105 -4.87 2.87 12.27
N GLU A 106 -5.49 1.78 12.70
CA GLU A 106 -6.85 1.87 13.23
C GLU A 106 -6.81 2.55 14.62
N ILE A 107 -7.61 3.62 14.78
CA ILE A 107 -7.59 4.45 16.00
C ILE A 107 -8.41 3.88 17.15
N ALA A 108 -9.27 2.91 16.86
CA ALA A 108 -10.07 2.20 17.84
C ALA A 108 -9.90 0.69 17.65
N VAL A 109 -9.72 -0.02 18.73
CA VAL A 109 -9.68 -1.48 18.78
C VAL A 109 -10.81 -1.94 19.69
N ASP A 110 -11.68 -2.84 19.20
CA ASP A 110 -12.84 -3.36 19.93
C ASP A 110 -13.75 -2.27 20.53
N GLY A 111 -13.88 -1.14 19.81
CA GLY A 111 -14.72 -0.01 20.22
C GLY A 111 -14.11 0.93 21.26
N HIS A 112 -12.87 0.69 21.66
CA HIS A 112 -12.12 1.54 22.59
C HIS A 112 -10.99 2.27 21.90
N ASP A 113 -10.76 3.53 22.28
CA ASP A 113 -9.61 4.30 21.82
C ASP A 113 -8.30 3.66 22.32
N ARG A 114 -7.32 3.61 21.43
CA ARG A 114 -5.99 3.10 21.77
C ARG A 114 -5.25 4.06 22.70
N LEU A 115 -4.47 3.51 23.62
CA LEU A 115 -3.61 4.31 24.52
C LEU A 115 -2.52 5.08 23.75
N ASP A 116 -2.01 4.50 22.66
CA ASP A 116 -0.98 5.08 21.80
C ASP A 116 -1.54 5.82 20.58
N ARG A 117 -2.84 6.14 20.58
CA ARG A 117 -3.56 6.76 19.45
C ARG A 117 -2.85 7.97 18.87
N GLU A 118 -2.42 8.90 19.70
CA GLU A 118 -1.78 10.14 19.23
C GLU A 118 -0.47 9.85 18.50
N LEU A 119 0.32 8.91 19.02
CA LEU A 119 1.56 8.48 18.39
C LEU A 119 1.28 7.85 17.01
N LYS A 120 0.30 6.96 16.92
CA LYS A 120 -0.07 6.30 15.66
C LYS A 120 -0.66 7.27 14.63
N VAL A 121 -1.42 8.25 15.06
CA VAL A 121 -1.89 9.35 14.20
C VAL A 121 -0.71 10.15 13.66
N LEU A 122 0.29 10.45 14.49
CA LEU A 122 1.48 11.20 14.07
C LEU A 122 2.34 10.39 13.09
N GLU A 123 2.51 9.10 13.32
CA GLU A 123 3.21 8.18 12.41
C GLU A 123 2.52 8.14 11.03
N LEU A 124 1.21 7.92 11.00
CA LEU A 124 0.43 7.92 9.77
C LEU A 124 0.51 9.26 9.03
N LYS A 125 0.36 10.36 9.74
CA LYS A 125 0.49 11.70 9.19
C LYS A 125 1.85 11.89 8.54
N SER A 126 2.92 11.57 9.24
CA SER A 126 4.31 11.73 8.75
C SER A 126 4.56 10.88 7.51
N LEU A 127 4.10 9.63 7.51
CA LEU A 127 4.19 8.73 6.36
C LEU A 127 3.47 9.32 5.14
N LEU A 128 2.22 9.72 5.30
CA LEU A 128 1.42 10.25 4.20
C LEU A 128 1.95 11.59 3.69
N GLU A 129 2.36 12.50 4.56
CA GLU A 129 2.96 13.79 4.17
C GLU A 129 4.25 13.60 3.35
N PHE A 130 5.11 12.66 3.75
CA PHE A 130 6.32 12.34 2.99
C PHE A 130 5.97 11.91 1.56
N TYR A 131 5.02 11.00 1.38
CA TYR A 131 4.66 10.50 0.05
C TYR A 131 3.81 11.48 -0.76
N ILE A 132 3.01 12.34 -0.13
CA ILE A 132 2.33 13.47 -0.81
C ILE A 132 3.39 14.42 -1.39
N ASN A 133 4.39 14.82 -0.60
CA ASN A 133 5.47 15.68 -1.06
C ASN A 133 6.28 15.05 -2.19
N ARG A 134 6.56 13.75 -2.08
CA ARG A 134 7.23 12.98 -3.12
C ARG A 134 6.40 12.95 -4.41
N SER A 135 5.12 12.63 -4.33
CA SER A 135 4.21 12.56 -5.47
C SER A 135 4.04 13.92 -6.15
N LEU A 136 3.98 15.00 -5.37
CA LEU A 136 3.96 16.36 -5.88
C LEU A 136 5.24 16.70 -6.64
N ARG A 137 6.42 16.38 -6.07
CA ARG A 137 7.73 16.63 -6.70
C ARG A 137 7.86 15.95 -8.06
N TYR A 138 7.31 14.75 -8.21
CA TYR A 138 7.38 13.98 -9.46
C TYR A 138 6.16 14.17 -10.38
N GLY A 139 5.30 15.16 -10.11
CA GLY A 139 4.13 15.46 -10.93
C GLY A 139 3.06 14.36 -10.96
N GLN A 140 3.06 13.47 -9.97
CA GLN A 140 2.10 12.35 -9.86
C GLN A 140 0.81 12.77 -9.15
N LEU A 141 0.86 13.85 -8.39
CA LEU A 141 -0.27 14.41 -7.68
C LEU A 141 -0.39 15.89 -8.03
N ASN A 142 -1.62 16.33 -8.29
CA ASN A 142 -1.94 17.75 -8.57
C ASN A 142 -1.65 18.61 -7.32
N PRO A 143 -1.08 19.82 -7.44
CA PRO A 143 -0.81 20.71 -6.31
C PRO A 143 -2.03 21.02 -5.44
N ASP A 144 -3.19 21.28 -6.06
CA ASP A 144 -4.42 21.58 -5.31
C ASP A 144 -4.86 20.37 -4.49
N LYS A 145 -4.75 19.16 -5.05
CA LYS A 145 -5.06 17.93 -4.35
C LYS A 145 -4.07 17.62 -3.23
N ALA A 146 -2.79 17.89 -3.46
CA ALA A 146 -1.76 17.78 -2.43
C ALA A 146 -2.03 18.73 -1.26
N HIS A 147 -2.47 19.95 -1.54
CA HIS A 147 -2.86 20.93 -0.53
C HIS A 147 -4.07 20.44 0.27
N GLU A 148 -5.13 19.99 -0.41
CA GLU A 148 -6.34 19.44 0.21
C GLU A 148 -6.00 18.29 1.17
N TYR A 149 -5.13 17.37 0.74
CA TYR A 149 -4.69 16.26 1.57
C TYR A 149 -3.90 16.72 2.80
N LYS A 150 -2.99 17.68 2.66
CA LYS A 150 -2.23 18.22 3.79
C LYS A 150 -3.13 18.92 4.82
N VAL A 151 -4.13 19.66 4.35
CA VAL A 151 -5.14 20.28 5.22
C VAL A 151 -5.91 19.21 6.00
N PHE A 152 -6.30 18.12 5.34
CA PHE A 152 -6.93 16.98 6.01
C PHE A 152 -5.99 16.36 7.06
N LEU A 153 -4.72 16.10 6.70
CA LEU A 153 -3.73 15.51 7.60
C LEU A 153 -3.41 16.41 8.81
N SER A 154 -3.53 17.73 8.68
CA SER A 154 -3.36 18.65 9.82
C SER A 154 -4.43 18.48 10.89
N LYS A 155 -5.58 17.89 10.53
CA LYS A 155 -6.74 17.63 11.40
C LYS A 155 -6.98 16.16 11.66
N LEU A 156 -5.98 15.30 11.42
CA LEU A 156 -6.13 13.85 11.51
C LEU A 156 -6.48 13.39 12.93
N SER A 157 -6.02 14.13 13.95
CA SER A 157 -6.36 13.89 15.37
C SER A 157 -7.84 14.04 15.67
N ASP A 158 -8.60 14.79 14.86
CA ASP A 158 -10.06 14.95 15.00
C ASP A 158 -10.84 13.68 14.61
N GLY A 159 -10.12 12.65 14.15
CA GLY A 159 -10.67 11.36 13.77
C GLY A 159 -10.72 11.12 12.26
N TYR A 160 -10.49 9.89 11.91
CA TYR A 160 -10.56 9.35 10.56
C TYR A 160 -10.96 7.87 10.60
N SER A 161 -11.32 7.34 9.45
CA SER A 161 -11.49 5.90 9.26
C SER A 161 -10.51 5.36 8.22
N VAL A 162 -10.15 4.10 8.35
CA VAL A 162 -9.34 3.39 7.35
C VAL A 162 -10.17 2.33 6.65
N ARG A 163 -9.95 2.19 5.37
CA ARG A 163 -10.57 1.14 4.56
C ARG A 163 -9.54 0.47 3.67
N PHE A 164 -9.72 -0.82 3.44
CA PHE A 164 -8.79 -1.64 2.68
C PHE A 164 -9.45 -2.22 1.44
N LYS A 165 -8.73 -2.19 0.33
CA LYS A 165 -9.03 -2.94 -0.89
C LYS A 165 -7.85 -3.84 -1.24
N ARG A 166 -8.14 -4.99 -1.80
CA ARG A 166 -7.19 -6.03 -2.18
C ARG A 166 -7.01 -6.04 -3.68
N LEU A 167 -5.78 -6.08 -4.14
CA LEU A 167 -5.49 -6.13 -5.56
C LEU A 167 -4.26 -7.04 -5.83
N GLY A 168 -4.50 -8.21 -6.38
CA GLY A 168 -3.45 -9.05 -6.94
C GLY A 168 -3.29 -8.77 -8.44
N VAL A 169 -2.06 -8.58 -8.90
CA VAL A 169 -1.74 -8.37 -10.32
C VAL A 169 -0.76 -9.44 -10.76
N ILE A 170 -1.14 -10.24 -11.75
CA ILE A 170 -0.30 -11.32 -12.29
C ILE A 170 0.05 -10.98 -13.72
N PHE A 171 1.34 -10.91 -14.01
CA PHE A 171 1.87 -10.85 -15.37
C PHE A 171 2.43 -12.22 -15.73
N ASP A 172 1.83 -12.84 -16.75
CA ASP A 172 2.27 -14.12 -17.27
C ASP A 172 3.12 -13.89 -18.52
N PHE A 173 4.39 -14.22 -18.42
CA PHE A 173 5.36 -14.12 -19.53
C PHE A 173 5.68 -15.48 -20.14
N MET A 174 4.87 -16.50 -19.86
CA MET A 174 5.05 -17.80 -20.51
C MET A 174 4.68 -17.67 -21.99
N GLN A 175 5.60 -18.07 -22.85
CA GLN A 175 5.30 -18.28 -24.25
C GLN A 175 4.42 -19.52 -24.38
N THR A 176 3.23 -19.35 -24.94
CA THR A 176 2.37 -20.47 -25.39
C THR A 176 2.95 -21.14 -26.62
#